data_d228287c6e2d9255701fd2072a933e77
#
_entry.id   d228287c6e2d9255701fd2072a933e77
#
_cell.length_a   1.000
_cell.length_b   1.000
_cell.length_c   1.000
_cell.angle_alpha   90.00
_cell.angle_beta   90.00
_cell.angle_gamma   90.00
#
_symmetry.space_group_name_H-M   'P 1'
#
loop_
_entity.id
_entity.type
_entity.pdbx_description
1 polymer ?
#
loop_
_entity_poly.entity_id
_entity_poly.type
_entity_poly.pdbx_seq_one_letter_code
_entity_poly.pdbx_strand_id
1 'polypeptide(L)'
;DGVNDAPALKAADIGCAMGKNGTEVAQSAADMVLTDDDFSTIVAAVREGRGIYQNIRKTVHFLLSCNIGEILVVFVAFLLRAPTPLLAIQLLWVNLVTDSLPALALGVDPIQQDVMEEPPHPKDEGIFAGGMGFSLAVEGCLVGALALLAYTIGRVFFDADPASPAIGRTMAFCVLSLSQLVHSFNMRSQRSVVKLGLFSCLLYTSPSPRD
;
A
#
# COMPACT_ATOMS: atom_id res chain seq x y z
N ASP A 1 3.71 -25.24 27.20
CA ASP A 1 4.72 -24.70 28.11
C ASP A 1 5.83 -25.71 28.45
N GLY A 2 5.59 -27.01 28.28
CA GLY A 2 6.54 -28.10 28.56
C GLY A 2 7.46 -28.45 27.39
N VAL A 3 8.54 -29.20 27.70
CA VAL A 3 9.49 -29.72 26.71
C VAL A 3 8.79 -30.65 25.68
N ASN A 4 7.78 -31.38 26.12
CA ASN A 4 7.03 -32.34 25.30
C ASN A 4 6.09 -31.65 24.28
N ASP A 5 5.84 -30.36 24.43
CA ASP A 5 4.96 -29.58 23.56
C ASP A 5 5.64 -29.12 22.27
N ALA A 6 6.99 -29.17 22.21
CA ALA A 6 7.75 -28.68 21.08
C ALA A 6 7.33 -29.27 19.70
N PRO A 7 7.05 -30.58 19.57
CA PRO A 7 6.54 -31.13 18.29
C PRO A 7 5.16 -30.57 17.90
N ALA A 8 4.27 -30.37 18.90
CA ALA A 8 2.95 -29.82 18.65
C ALA A 8 3.01 -28.33 18.25
N LEU A 9 3.89 -27.55 18.89
CA LEU A 9 4.14 -26.15 18.55
C LEU A 9 4.65 -25.99 17.12
N LYS A 10 5.59 -26.86 16.69
CA LYS A 10 6.09 -26.86 15.31
C LYS A 10 5.08 -27.34 14.28
N ALA A 11 4.12 -28.19 14.67
CA ALA A 11 3.08 -28.70 13.78
C ALA A 11 1.87 -27.75 13.67
N ALA A 12 1.75 -26.81 14.59
CA ALA A 12 0.69 -25.80 14.57
C ALA A 12 0.89 -24.80 13.42
N ASP A 13 -0.19 -24.15 13.02
CA ASP A 13 -0.13 -23.07 12.04
C ASP A 13 0.61 -21.83 12.60
N ILE A 14 0.41 -21.55 13.88
CA ILE A 14 1.15 -20.61 14.70
C ILE A 14 1.29 -21.24 16.08
N GLY A 15 2.50 -21.65 16.44
CA GLY A 15 2.81 -22.19 17.76
C GLY A 15 3.00 -21.05 18.77
N CYS A 16 2.25 -21.06 19.89
CA CYS A 16 2.38 -20.06 20.94
C CYS A 16 2.97 -20.69 22.21
N ALA A 17 4.03 -20.13 22.77
CA ALA A 17 4.63 -20.56 24.02
C ALA A 17 4.54 -19.46 25.11
N MET A 18 4.52 -19.91 26.38
CA MET A 18 4.58 -19.01 27.53
C MET A 18 6.01 -18.48 27.72
N GLY A 19 6.15 -17.20 28.05
CA GLY A 19 7.44 -16.55 28.20
C GLY A 19 8.03 -16.71 29.60
N LYS A 20 7.20 -16.58 30.65
CA LYS A 20 7.66 -16.69 32.05
C LYS A 20 7.71 -18.15 32.52
N ASN A 21 6.64 -18.90 32.24
CA ASN A 21 6.46 -20.29 32.70
C ASN A 21 6.81 -21.33 31.62
N GLY A 22 7.12 -20.92 30.40
CA GLY A 22 7.52 -21.80 29.32
C GLY A 22 8.99 -22.23 29.40
N THR A 23 9.24 -23.48 29.02
CA THR A 23 10.62 -23.98 28.91
C THR A 23 11.32 -23.39 27.68
N GLU A 24 12.64 -23.22 27.70
CA GLU A 24 13.44 -22.73 26.56
C GLU A 24 13.21 -23.58 25.31
N VAL A 25 12.96 -24.88 25.45
CA VAL A 25 12.65 -25.80 24.35
C VAL A 25 11.30 -25.45 23.71
N ALA A 26 10.27 -25.18 24.52
CA ALA A 26 8.97 -24.76 24.02
C ALA A 26 9.05 -23.40 23.34
N GLN A 27 9.73 -22.44 23.96
CA GLN A 27 9.91 -21.10 23.39
C GLN A 27 10.70 -21.11 22.06
N SER A 28 11.73 -21.93 21.96
CA SER A 28 12.52 -22.08 20.72
C SER A 28 11.76 -22.78 19.59
N ALA A 29 10.73 -23.56 19.94
CA ALA A 29 9.90 -24.27 18.97
C ALA A 29 8.67 -23.47 18.53
N ALA A 30 8.33 -22.39 19.23
CA ALA A 30 7.15 -21.56 18.98
C ALA A 30 7.44 -20.42 18.00
N ASP A 31 6.41 -20.03 17.24
CA ASP A 31 6.44 -18.85 16.37
C ASP A 31 6.20 -17.56 17.17
N MET A 32 5.48 -17.66 18.30
CA MET A 32 5.12 -16.55 19.17
C MET A 32 5.40 -16.92 20.63
N VAL A 33 5.98 -15.97 21.38
CA VAL A 33 6.21 -16.12 22.82
C VAL A 33 5.44 -15.03 23.57
N LEU A 34 4.55 -15.44 24.48
CA LEU A 34 3.74 -14.56 25.31
C LEU A 34 4.54 -14.12 26.54
N THR A 35 5.08 -12.94 26.55
CA THR A 35 5.95 -12.42 27.61
C THR A 35 5.22 -12.18 28.94
N ASP A 36 3.92 -12.00 28.90
CA ASP A 36 3.03 -11.79 30.04
C ASP A 36 2.34 -13.08 30.53
N ASP A 37 2.43 -14.16 29.75
CA ASP A 37 1.74 -15.44 29.95
C ASP A 37 0.20 -15.33 29.95
N ASP A 38 -0.34 -14.29 29.30
CA ASP A 38 -1.77 -14.06 29.19
C ASP A 38 -2.31 -14.46 27.81
N PHE A 39 -3.29 -15.35 27.76
CA PHE A 39 -3.95 -15.76 26.51
C PHE A 39 -4.71 -14.62 25.83
N SER A 40 -5.14 -13.60 26.57
CA SER A 40 -5.83 -12.44 25.98
C SER A 40 -4.91 -11.67 25.02
N THR A 41 -3.60 -11.70 25.25
CA THR A 41 -2.56 -11.12 24.39
C THR A 41 -2.53 -11.78 23.01
N ILE A 42 -2.91 -13.06 22.87
CA ILE A 42 -3.03 -13.72 21.56
C ILE A 42 -4.07 -13.01 20.69
N VAL A 43 -5.22 -12.65 21.27
CA VAL A 43 -6.27 -11.94 20.53
C VAL A 43 -5.78 -10.57 20.06
N ALA A 44 -5.06 -9.86 20.92
CA ALA A 44 -4.44 -8.58 20.55
C ALA A 44 -3.40 -8.77 19.43
N ALA A 45 -2.54 -9.78 19.52
CA ALA A 45 -1.53 -10.10 18.50
C ALA A 45 -2.17 -10.47 17.16
N VAL A 46 -3.26 -11.25 17.16
CA VAL A 46 -4.00 -11.58 15.92
C VAL A 46 -4.60 -10.32 15.29
N ARG A 47 -5.17 -9.42 16.10
CA ARG A 47 -5.72 -8.15 15.62
C ARG A 47 -4.64 -7.29 14.97
N GLU A 48 -3.51 -7.14 15.65
CA GLU A 48 -2.36 -6.38 15.13
C GLU A 48 -1.83 -7.01 13.83
N GLY A 49 -1.63 -8.33 13.81
CA GLY A 49 -1.16 -9.04 12.62
C GLY A 49 -2.10 -8.88 11.42
N ARG A 50 -3.41 -8.98 11.63
CA ARG A 50 -4.41 -8.74 10.57
C ARG A 50 -4.37 -7.30 10.05
N GLY A 51 -4.22 -6.32 10.94
CA GLY A 51 -4.10 -4.91 10.59
C GLY A 51 -2.84 -4.63 9.78
N ILE A 52 -1.70 -5.17 10.21
CA ILE A 52 -0.43 -5.07 9.47
C ILE A 52 -0.56 -5.67 8.08
N TYR A 53 -1.16 -6.87 7.94
CA TYR A 53 -1.38 -7.51 6.65
C TYR A 53 -2.26 -6.65 5.73
N GLN A 54 -3.35 -6.07 6.22
CA GLN A 54 -4.19 -5.15 5.45
C GLN A 54 -3.41 -3.92 4.98
N ASN A 55 -2.59 -3.33 5.85
CA ASN A 55 -1.79 -2.16 5.51
C ASN A 55 -0.71 -2.49 4.47
N ILE A 56 -0.04 -3.64 4.58
CA ILE A 56 0.90 -4.13 3.56
C ILE A 56 0.16 -4.28 2.22
N ARG A 57 -1.01 -4.91 2.22
CA ARG A 57 -1.81 -5.13 1.00
C ARG A 57 -2.22 -3.82 0.33
N LYS A 58 -2.66 -2.81 1.11
CA LYS A 58 -2.98 -1.46 0.62
C LYS A 58 -1.75 -0.77 0.01
N THR A 59 -0.61 -0.85 0.69
CA THR A 59 0.65 -0.24 0.25
C THR A 59 1.14 -0.86 -1.06
N VAL A 60 1.13 -2.19 -1.15
CA VAL A 60 1.51 -2.91 -2.38
C VAL A 60 0.56 -2.56 -3.53
N HIS A 61 -0.75 -2.51 -3.26
CA HIS A 61 -1.75 -2.11 -4.25
C HIS A 61 -1.48 -0.69 -4.78
N PHE A 62 -1.28 0.27 -3.88
CA PHE A 62 -0.97 1.65 -4.23
C PHE A 62 0.27 1.76 -5.11
N LEU A 63 1.40 1.21 -4.66
CA LEU A 63 2.66 1.28 -5.39
C LEU A 63 2.59 0.62 -6.77
N LEU A 64 1.96 -0.53 -6.88
CA LEU A 64 1.85 -1.22 -8.16
C LEU A 64 0.93 -0.50 -9.14
N SER A 65 -0.21 0.05 -8.68
CA SER A 65 -1.11 0.82 -9.55
C SER A 65 -0.44 2.10 -10.08
N CYS A 66 0.32 2.82 -9.24
CA CYS A 66 1.11 3.98 -9.65
C CYS A 66 2.15 3.59 -10.71
N ASN A 67 2.95 2.56 -10.46
CA ASN A 67 3.98 2.10 -11.40
C ASN A 67 3.38 1.63 -12.75
N ILE A 68 2.24 0.93 -12.73
CA ILE A 68 1.53 0.57 -13.98
C ILE A 68 1.16 1.83 -14.76
N GLY A 69 0.64 2.87 -14.09
CA GLY A 69 0.33 4.15 -14.72
C GLY A 69 1.54 4.80 -15.38
N GLU A 70 2.68 4.83 -14.70
CA GLU A 70 3.94 5.38 -15.22
C GLU A 70 4.45 4.61 -16.44
N ILE A 71 4.47 3.28 -16.34
CA ILE A 71 4.87 2.40 -17.46
C ILE A 71 3.98 2.65 -18.67
N LEU A 72 2.67 2.73 -18.47
CA LEU A 72 1.71 2.98 -19.55
C LEU A 72 1.96 4.34 -20.22
N VAL A 73 2.21 5.40 -19.47
CA VAL A 73 2.51 6.73 -20.02
C VAL A 73 3.72 6.67 -20.96
N VAL A 74 4.82 6.07 -20.50
CA VAL A 74 6.04 5.97 -21.30
C VAL A 74 5.86 5.02 -22.49
N PHE A 75 5.25 3.86 -22.27
CA PHE A 75 5.07 2.81 -23.27
C PHE A 75 4.14 3.26 -24.42
N VAL A 76 3.00 3.88 -24.09
CA VAL A 76 2.06 4.38 -25.11
C VAL A 76 2.68 5.51 -25.91
N ALA A 77 3.40 6.46 -25.25
CA ALA A 77 4.11 7.51 -25.97
C ALA A 77 5.17 6.93 -26.93
N PHE A 78 5.89 5.90 -26.51
CA PHE A 78 6.86 5.19 -27.37
C PHE A 78 6.18 4.54 -28.57
N LEU A 79 5.06 3.82 -28.38
CA LEU A 79 4.30 3.20 -29.49
C LEU A 79 3.80 4.23 -30.48
N LEU A 80 3.36 5.39 -30.01
CA LEU A 80 2.88 6.49 -30.84
C LEU A 80 4.01 7.32 -31.47
N ARG A 81 5.28 6.94 -31.25
CA ARG A 81 6.48 7.68 -31.67
C ARG A 81 6.44 9.15 -31.23
N ALA A 82 5.80 9.43 -30.10
CA ALA A 82 5.76 10.77 -29.51
C ALA A 82 7.07 11.06 -28.78
N PRO A 83 7.45 12.34 -28.65
CA PRO A 83 8.57 12.73 -27.76
C PRO A 83 8.30 12.26 -26.32
N THR A 84 9.37 12.00 -25.56
CA THR A 84 9.32 11.47 -24.22
C THR A 84 8.39 12.31 -23.31
N PRO A 85 7.30 11.75 -22.74
CA PRO A 85 6.33 12.48 -21.94
C PRO A 85 6.83 12.84 -20.55
N LEU A 86 7.78 12.06 -20.02
CA LEU A 86 8.37 12.22 -18.69
C LEU A 86 9.88 12.03 -18.79
N LEU A 87 10.63 12.91 -18.14
CA LEU A 87 12.07 12.76 -18.03
C LEU A 87 12.43 11.76 -16.93
N ALA A 88 13.60 11.11 -17.05
CA ALA A 88 14.07 10.17 -16.04
C ALA A 88 14.13 10.78 -14.63
N ILE A 89 14.53 12.04 -14.52
CA ILE A 89 14.56 12.76 -13.23
C ILE A 89 13.16 13.00 -12.65
N GLN A 90 12.14 13.20 -13.51
CA GLN A 90 10.75 13.34 -13.08
C GLN A 90 10.20 12.02 -12.57
N LEU A 91 10.46 10.90 -13.25
CA LEU A 91 10.10 9.56 -12.79
C LEU A 91 10.78 9.22 -11.45
N LEU A 92 12.08 9.55 -11.32
CA LEU A 92 12.81 9.38 -10.07
C LEU A 92 12.16 10.18 -8.92
N TRP A 93 11.78 11.43 -9.20
CA TRP A 93 11.10 12.28 -8.21
C TRP A 93 9.76 11.68 -7.79
N VAL A 94 8.94 11.24 -8.74
CA VAL A 94 7.63 10.62 -8.48
C VAL A 94 7.80 9.41 -7.58
N ASN A 95 8.64 8.45 -7.96
CA ASN A 95 8.85 7.21 -7.20
C ASN A 95 9.45 7.46 -5.80
N LEU A 96 10.38 8.43 -5.68
CA LEU A 96 11.06 8.69 -4.42
C LEU A 96 10.22 9.53 -3.45
N VAL A 97 9.51 10.54 -3.96
CA VAL A 97 8.80 11.51 -3.11
C VAL A 97 7.30 11.26 -3.10
N THR A 98 6.69 11.22 -4.29
CA THR A 98 5.23 11.17 -4.43
C THR A 98 4.66 9.79 -4.07
N ASP A 99 5.40 8.71 -4.32
CA ASP A 99 4.96 7.35 -4.01
C ASP A 99 5.41 6.88 -2.63
N SER A 100 6.68 7.14 -2.25
CA SER A 100 7.23 6.59 -1.01
C SER A 100 6.60 7.17 0.24
N LEU A 101 6.30 8.48 0.29
CA LEU A 101 5.70 9.10 1.47
C LEU A 101 4.26 8.62 1.72
N PRO A 102 3.35 8.58 0.72
CA PRO A 102 2.03 7.98 0.91
C PRO A 102 2.08 6.48 1.20
N ALA A 103 2.99 5.72 0.58
CA ALA A 103 3.17 4.30 0.85
C ALA A 103 3.55 4.06 2.32
N LEU A 104 4.47 4.86 2.87
CA LEU A 104 4.83 4.82 4.29
C LEU A 104 3.63 5.16 5.18
N ALA A 105 2.85 6.19 4.82
CA ALA A 105 1.66 6.56 5.57
C ALA A 105 0.60 5.46 5.57
N LEU A 106 0.38 4.78 4.43
CA LEU A 106 -0.53 3.62 4.34
C LEU A 106 -0.04 2.43 5.16
N GLY A 107 1.28 2.22 5.23
CA GLY A 107 1.90 1.13 6.01
C GLY A 107 1.72 1.27 7.51
N VAL A 108 1.58 2.51 8.02
CA VAL A 108 1.38 2.81 9.45
C VAL A 108 -0.04 3.31 9.76
N ASP A 109 -0.99 3.13 8.83
CA ASP A 109 -2.38 3.58 9.01
C ASP A 109 -3.03 2.81 10.20
N PRO A 110 -3.85 3.47 11.03
CA PRO A 110 -4.52 2.81 12.13
C PRO A 110 -5.35 1.60 11.72
N ILE A 111 -5.29 0.56 12.53
CA ILE A 111 -6.00 -0.69 12.28
C ILE A 111 -7.51 -0.44 12.33
N GLN A 112 -8.22 -0.94 11.34
CA GLN A 112 -9.68 -0.80 11.27
C GLN A 112 -10.35 -1.60 12.39
N GLN A 113 -11.43 -1.06 12.96
CA GLN A 113 -12.10 -1.68 14.11
C GLN A 113 -12.77 -3.02 13.77
N ASP A 114 -13.12 -3.22 12.51
CA ASP A 114 -13.81 -4.37 11.96
C ASP A 114 -12.86 -5.52 11.51
N VAL A 115 -11.54 -5.35 11.68
CA VAL A 115 -10.54 -6.35 11.25
C VAL A 115 -10.74 -7.74 11.86
N MET A 116 -11.34 -7.81 13.05
CA MET A 116 -11.62 -9.09 13.74
C MET A 116 -12.96 -9.73 13.30
N GLU A 117 -13.83 -9.01 12.61
CA GLU A 117 -15.09 -9.50 12.06
C GLU A 117 -14.87 -10.20 10.70
N GLU A 118 -13.74 -9.93 10.04
CA GLU A 118 -13.39 -10.58 8.80
C GLU A 118 -13.03 -12.07 9.01
N PRO A 119 -13.42 -12.95 8.08
CA PRO A 119 -13.02 -14.36 8.16
C PRO A 119 -11.49 -14.51 8.03
N PRO A 120 -10.90 -15.58 8.55
CA PRO A 120 -9.49 -15.87 8.37
C PRO A 120 -9.14 -16.02 6.88
N HIS A 121 -8.00 -15.47 6.47
CA HIS A 121 -7.48 -15.68 5.12
C HIS A 121 -7.01 -17.13 4.93
N PRO A 122 -7.38 -17.80 3.83
CA PRO A 122 -6.83 -19.11 3.48
C PRO A 122 -5.30 -19.05 3.32
N LYS A 123 -4.59 -20.11 3.72
CA LYS A 123 -3.13 -20.18 3.61
C LYS A 123 -2.60 -19.99 2.19
N ASP A 124 -3.36 -20.48 1.21
CA ASP A 124 -3.00 -20.43 -0.22
C ASP A 124 -3.43 -19.13 -0.90
N GLU A 125 -4.03 -18.20 -0.16
CA GLU A 125 -4.47 -16.91 -0.69
C GLU A 125 -3.28 -15.98 -0.86
N GLY A 126 -2.91 -15.69 -2.11
CA GLY A 126 -1.87 -14.73 -2.43
C GLY A 126 -2.30 -13.27 -2.15
N ILE A 127 -1.33 -12.36 -2.03
CA ILE A 127 -1.56 -10.93 -1.81
C ILE A 127 -2.52 -10.33 -2.86
N PHE A 128 -2.49 -10.86 -4.09
CA PHE A 128 -3.31 -10.40 -5.22
C PHE A 128 -4.71 -11.01 -5.29
N ALA A 129 -5.11 -11.82 -4.32
CA ALA A 129 -6.42 -12.42 -4.28
C ALA A 129 -7.55 -11.38 -4.13
N GLY A 130 -8.80 -11.80 -4.37
CA GLY A 130 -9.98 -10.92 -4.23
C GLY A 130 -10.11 -9.88 -5.33
N GLY A 131 -9.58 -10.13 -6.54
CA GLY A 131 -9.74 -9.23 -7.69
C GLY A 131 -8.77 -8.04 -7.71
N MET A 132 -7.79 -7.97 -6.82
CA MET A 132 -6.81 -6.90 -6.75
C MET A 132 -6.10 -6.65 -8.10
N GLY A 133 -5.77 -7.73 -8.84
CA GLY A 133 -5.10 -7.58 -10.14
C GLY A 133 -5.93 -6.80 -11.17
N PHE A 134 -7.25 -6.98 -11.17
CA PHE A 134 -8.15 -6.20 -12.03
C PHE A 134 -8.23 -4.74 -11.60
N SER A 135 -8.35 -4.48 -10.30
CA SER A 135 -8.35 -3.11 -9.76
C SER A 135 -7.05 -2.38 -10.09
N LEU A 136 -5.88 -3.03 -9.89
CA LEU A 136 -4.57 -2.52 -10.25
C LEU A 136 -4.50 -2.08 -11.73
N ALA A 137 -5.00 -2.94 -12.64
CA ALA A 137 -4.99 -2.64 -14.06
C ALA A 137 -5.90 -1.44 -14.38
N VAL A 138 -7.10 -1.39 -13.82
CA VAL A 138 -8.05 -0.28 -14.06
C VAL A 138 -7.51 1.04 -13.51
N GLU A 139 -7.00 1.05 -12.28
CA GLU A 139 -6.49 2.24 -11.62
C GLU A 139 -5.22 2.75 -12.29
N GLY A 140 -4.27 1.87 -12.62
CA GLY A 140 -3.08 2.21 -13.37
C GLY A 140 -3.39 2.74 -14.77
N CYS A 141 -4.34 2.12 -15.48
CA CYS A 141 -4.82 2.62 -16.78
C CYS A 141 -5.46 4.01 -16.65
N LEU A 142 -6.24 4.26 -15.61
CA LEU A 142 -6.88 5.56 -15.39
C LEU A 142 -5.83 6.65 -15.15
N VAL A 143 -4.88 6.42 -14.24
CA VAL A 143 -3.79 7.36 -13.94
C VAL A 143 -2.95 7.63 -15.18
N GLY A 144 -2.54 6.56 -15.89
CA GLY A 144 -1.77 6.67 -17.12
C GLY A 144 -2.51 7.43 -18.22
N ALA A 145 -3.80 7.16 -18.41
CA ALA A 145 -4.62 7.86 -19.40
C ALA A 145 -4.79 9.36 -19.09
N LEU A 146 -4.99 9.72 -17.82
CA LEU A 146 -5.07 11.12 -17.40
C LEU A 146 -3.75 11.88 -17.66
N ALA A 147 -2.62 11.26 -17.33
CA ALA A 147 -1.31 11.84 -17.57
C ALA A 147 -1.01 11.99 -19.07
N LEU A 148 -1.35 10.99 -19.89
CA LEU A 148 -1.20 11.06 -21.36
C LEU A 148 -2.12 12.09 -21.98
N LEU A 149 -3.34 12.23 -21.47
CA LEU A 149 -4.26 13.27 -21.92
C LEU A 149 -3.68 14.66 -21.64
N ALA A 150 -3.21 14.89 -20.43
CA ALA A 150 -2.56 16.14 -20.04
C ALA A 150 -1.31 16.44 -20.91
N TYR A 151 -0.47 15.42 -21.14
CA TYR A 151 0.67 15.52 -22.04
C TYR A 151 0.26 15.96 -23.45
N THR A 152 -0.76 15.29 -23.99
CA THR A 152 -1.21 15.53 -25.36
C THR A 152 -1.80 16.95 -25.49
N ILE A 153 -2.61 17.38 -24.54
CA ILE A 153 -3.17 18.73 -24.50
C ILE A 153 -2.05 19.76 -24.42
N GLY A 154 -1.08 19.58 -23.50
CA GLY A 154 0.05 20.48 -23.35
C GLY A 154 0.87 20.59 -24.62
N ARG A 155 1.21 19.45 -25.22
CA ARG A 155 2.01 19.36 -26.45
C ARG A 155 1.33 19.99 -27.66
N VAL A 156 0.02 19.80 -27.81
CA VAL A 156 -0.69 20.24 -29.04
C VAL A 156 -1.14 21.69 -28.97
N PHE A 157 -1.57 22.14 -27.78
CA PHE A 157 -2.22 23.45 -27.64
C PHE A 157 -1.33 24.52 -27.02
N PHE A 158 -0.29 24.14 -26.26
CA PHE A 158 0.49 25.09 -25.47
C PHE A 158 1.99 25.11 -25.80
N ASP A 159 2.55 24.01 -26.33
CA ASP A 159 3.95 24.00 -26.74
C ASP A 159 4.13 24.67 -28.11
N ALA A 160 5.13 25.56 -28.20
CA ALA A 160 5.47 26.22 -29.47
C ALA A 160 6.15 25.25 -30.45
N ASP A 161 6.87 24.24 -29.94
CA ASP A 161 7.49 23.18 -30.71
C ASP A 161 7.01 21.81 -30.22
N PRO A 162 6.12 21.14 -30.96
CA PRO A 162 5.64 19.82 -30.61
C PRO A 162 6.73 18.72 -30.58
N ALA A 163 7.92 18.97 -31.14
CA ALA A 163 9.05 18.04 -31.10
C ALA A 163 9.81 18.13 -29.77
N SER A 164 9.70 19.27 -29.07
CA SER A 164 10.32 19.48 -27.74
C SER A 164 9.27 19.99 -26.73
N PRO A 165 8.31 19.15 -26.32
CA PRO A 165 7.14 19.58 -25.56
C PRO A 165 7.48 19.79 -24.08
N ALA A 166 7.90 20.98 -23.70
CA ALA A 166 8.23 21.34 -22.32
C ALA A 166 6.99 21.50 -21.44
N ILE A 167 5.95 22.16 -21.96
CA ILE A 167 4.69 22.37 -21.26
C ILE A 167 3.93 21.04 -21.13
N GLY A 168 3.87 20.24 -22.19
CA GLY A 168 3.25 18.93 -22.18
C GLY A 168 3.87 18.00 -21.13
N ARG A 169 5.20 17.98 -21.01
CA ARG A 169 5.92 17.22 -19.96
C ARG A 169 5.57 17.69 -18.55
N THR A 170 5.54 19.01 -18.35
CA THR A 170 5.18 19.58 -17.05
C THR A 170 3.76 19.26 -16.68
N MET A 171 2.82 19.36 -17.60
CA MET A 171 1.42 18.99 -17.39
C MET A 171 1.26 17.51 -17.06
N ALA A 172 1.93 16.62 -17.81
CA ALA A 172 1.93 15.18 -17.52
C ALA A 172 2.48 14.88 -16.11
N PHE A 173 3.60 15.47 -15.76
CA PHE A 173 4.22 15.30 -14.44
C PHE A 173 3.32 15.79 -13.30
N CYS A 174 2.71 16.98 -13.44
CA CYS A 174 1.79 17.50 -12.44
C CYS A 174 0.55 16.64 -12.27
N VAL A 175 -0.08 16.23 -13.39
CA VAL A 175 -1.28 15.38 -13.33
C VAL A 175 -0.95 14.01 -12.77
N LEU A 176 0.18 13.40 -13.16
CA LEU A 176 0.63 12.13 -12.61
C LEU A 176 0.81 12.22 -11.09
N SER A 177 1.62 13.16 -10.61
CA SER A 177 1.90 13.34 -9.19
C SER A 177 0.63 13.63 -8.37
N LEU A 178 -0.24 14.50 -8.84
CA LEU A 178 -1.48 14.84 -8.14
C LEU A 178 -2.48 13.67 -8.13
N SER A 179 -2.60 12.94 -9.24
CA SER A 179 -3.49 11.77 -9.30
C SER A 179 -3.03 10.65 -8.35
N GLN A 180 -1.72 10.42 -8.20
CA GLN A 180 -1.17 9.46 -7.25
C GLN A 180 -1.45 9.89 -5.80
N LEU A 181 -1.27 11.16 -5.46
CA LEU A 181 -1.62 11.68 -4.14
C LEU A 181 -3.12 11.48 -3.83
N VAL A 182 -4.02 11.81 -4.77
CA VAL A 182 -5.46 11.56 -4.60
C VAL A 182 -5.73 10.06 -4.47
N HIS A 183 -5.05 9.23 -5.26
CA HIS A 183 -5.19 7.78 -5.23
C HIS A 183 -4.79 7.19 -3.87
N SER A 184 -3.75 7.71 -3.23
CA SER A 184 -3.35 7.27 -1.88
C SER A 184 -4.47 7.43 -0.84
N PHE A 185 -5.26 8.51 -0.93
CA PHE A 185 -6.44 8.67 -0.08
C PHE A 185 -7.54 7.65 -0.38
N ASN A 186 -7.71 7.26 -1.66
CA ASN A 186 -8.66 6.21 -2.03
C ASN A 186 -8.24 4.84 -1.48
N MET A 187 -6.93 4.55 -1.43
CA MET A 187 -6.40 3.30 -0.89
C MET A 187 -6.58 3.17 0.62
N ARG A 188 -6.73 4.25 1.34
CA ARG A 188 -6.81 4.26 2.80
C ARG A 188 -8.02 3.50 3.34
N SER A 189 -9.16 3.57 2.65
CA SER A 189 -10.38 2.90 3.08
C SER A 189 -11.28 2.56 1.89
N GLN A 190 -11.97 1.43 1.98
CA GLN A 190 -13.06 1.08 1.06
C GLN A 190 -14.33 1.93 1.29
N ARG A 191 -14.37 2.68 2.40
CA ARG A 191 -15.47 3.63 2.69
C ARG A 191 -15.17 4.97 2.05
N SER A 192 -16.22 5.65 1.55
CA SER A 192 -16.09 6.97 0.92
C SER A 192 -15.28 7.94 1.79
N VAL A 193 -14.27 8.57 1.19
CA VAL A 193 -13.38 9.58 1.82
C VAL A 193 -14.19 10.69 2.50
N VAL A 194 -15.35 11.05 1.93
CA VAL A 194 -16.26 12.05 2.49
C VAL A 194 -16.85 11.63 3.84
N LYS A 195 -17.08 10.31 4.06
CA LYS A 195 -17.59 9.77 5.32
C LYS A 195 -16.50 9.61 6.39
N LEU A 196 -15.26 9.43 5.99
CA LEU A 196 -14.11 9.30 6.92
C LEU A 196 -13.58 10.63 7.43
N GLY A 197 -13.92 11.74 6.74
CA GLY A 197 -13.33 13.04 7.02
C GLY A 197 -11.90 13.16 6.49
N LEU A 198 -11.66 14.17 5.66
CA LEU A 198 -10.35 14.47 5.05
C LEU A 198 -9.24 14.70 6.10
N PHE A 199 -9.62 15.08 7.32
CA PHE A 199 -8.70 15.46 8.39
C PHE A 199 -8.42 14.34 9.42
N SER A 200 -8.97 13.14 9.26
CA SER A 200 -8.67 12.00 10.14
C SER A 200 -7.37 11.27 9.79
N CYS A 201 -6.49 11.89 8.99
CA CYS A 201 -5.22 11.32 8.61
C CYS A 201 -4.17 11.50 9.70
N LEU A 202 -3.37 10.47 9.97
CA LEU A 202 -2.29 10.45 10.97
C LEU A 202 -1.23 11.54 10.80
N LEU A 203 -1.08 12.10 9.60
CA LEU A 203 -0.26 13.30 9.38
C LEU A 203 -0.81 14.54 10.12
N TYR A 204 -2.10 14.51 10.56
CA TYR A 204 -2.74 15.60 11.26
C TYR A 204 -3.13 15.30 12.72
N THR A 205 -3.27 14.02 13.07
CA THR A 205 -3.64 13.58 14.41
C THR A 205 -2.60 12.62 14.96
N SER A 206 -1.44 13.14 15.31
CA SER A 206 -0.60 12.49 16.31
C SER A 206 -1.46 12.39 17.58
N PRO A 207 -1.76 11.18 18.11
CA PRO A 207 -2.41 11.09 19.42
C PRO A 207 -1.53 11.83 20.40
N SER A 208 -2.14 12.80 21.09
CA SER A 208 -1.49 13.46 22.22
C SER A 208 -1.06 12.37 23.20
N PRO A 209 0.17 12.38 23.75
CA PRO A 209 0.59 11.40 24.76
C PRO A 209 -0.19 11.53 26.08
N ARG A 210 -1.37 12.14 26.06
CA ARG A 210 -2.21 12.44 27.25
C ARG A 210 -3.61 11.82 27.18
N ASP A 211 -3.95 11.00 26.16
CA ASP A 211 -5.25 10.29 26.10
C ASP A 211 -5.04 8.79 26.28
#